data_c387b2d0dc48b16aa40e3b12be56487b
#
_entry.id   c387b2d0dc48b16aa40e3b12be56487b
#
_cell.length_a   1.000
_cell.length_b   1.000
_cell.length_c   1.000
_cell.angle_alpha   90.00
_cell.angle_beta   90.00
_cell.angle_gamma   90.00
#
_symmetry.space_group_name_H-M   'P 1'
#
loop_
_entity.id
_entity.type
_entity.pdbx_description
1 polymer ?
#
loop_
_entity_poly.entity_id
_entity_poly.type
_entity_poly.pdbx_seq_one_letter_code
_entity_poly.pdbx_strand_id
1 'polypeptide(L)'
;MNLRLKGTTAIGLAACMFAAPAFADMEAAKAFLDSEIGDLSALSRADQEAELQFFVDAAKPYEGMSINVVSETIGTHTYESTVLAPAFEAITGIKVTHDLIGEGDVVE
;
A
#
# COMPACT_ATOMS: atom_id res chain seq x y z
N MET A 1 23.31 -41.01 43.47
CA MET A 1 22.99 -39.60 43.36
C MET A 1 22.64 -39.35 41.90
N ASN A 2 21.34 -39.43 41.54
CA ASN A 2 20.89 -39.38 40.14
C ASN A 2 20.37 -38.00 39.82
N LEU A 3 21.11 -37.27 38.99
CA LEU A 3 20.74 -35.96 38.50
C LEU A 3 19.87 -36.13 37.25
N ARG A 4 18.56 -35.89 37.36
CA ARG A 4 17.65 -35.84 36.22
C ARG A 4 17.68 -34.44 35.59
N LEU A 5 18.23 -34.35 34.38
CA LEU A 5 18.10 -33.16 33.53
C LEU A 5 16.67 -33.12 32.97
N LYS A 6 15.92 -32.08 33.34
CA LYS A 6 14.62 -31.77 32.71
C LYS A 6 14.90 -30.95 31.45
N GLY A 7 14.70 -31.55 30.29
CA GLY A 7 14.72 -30.87 29.02
C GLY A 7 13.46 -30.00 28.86
N THR A 8 13.65 -28.69 28.78
CA THR A 8 12.58 -27.72 28.45
C THR A 8 12.50 -27.59 26.93
N THR A 9 11.49 -28.19 26.34
CA THR A 9 11.20 -28.04 24.90
C THR A 9 10.51 -26.69 24.71
N ALA A 10 11.21 -25.72 24.15
CA ALA A 10 10.63 -24.47 23.73
C ALA A 10 9.85 -24.70 22.41
N ILE A 11 8.53 -24.68 22.49
CA ILE A 11 7.67 -24.69 21.30
C ILE A 11 7.67 -23.26 20.75
N GLY A 12 8.40 -23.07 19.65
CA GLY A 12 8.38 -21.80 18.90
C GLY A 12 7.02 -21.62 18.22
N LEU A 13 6.23 -20.70 18.71
CA LEU A 13 4.98 -20.27 18.08
C LEU A 13 5.33 -19.43 16.86
N ALA A 14 5.31 -20.05 15.66
CA ALA A 14 5.38 -19.30 14.40
C ALA A 14 4.08 -18.51 14.23
N ALA A 15 4.12 -17.22 14.49
CA ALA A 15 3.02 -16.32 14.18
C ALA A 15 2.96 -16.16 12.65
N CYS A 16 2.04 -16.89 12.00
CA CYS A 16 1.65 -16.60 10.61
C CYS A 16 0.93 -15.25 10.62
N MET A 17 1.61 -14.19 10.22
CA MET A 17 0.97 -12.93 9.89
C MET A 17 0.16 -13.14 8.61
N PHE A 18 -1.12 -13.43 8.75
CA PHE A 18 -2.05 -13.29 7.64
C PHE A 18 -2.20 -11.80 7.40
N ALA A 19 -1.70 -11.31 6.26
CA ALA A 19 -2.05 -9.99 5.78
C ALA A 19 -3.58 -9.96 5.62
N ALA A 20 -4.26 -9.10 6.36
CA ALA A 20 -5.68 -8.88 6.17
C ALA A 20 -5.88 -8.33 4.74
N PRO A 21 -6.96 -8.73 4.04
CA PRO A 21 -7.27 -8.14 2.75
C PRO A 21 -7.42 -6.63 2.92
N ALA A 22 -6.77 -5.86 2.05
CA ALA A 22 -6.96 -4.42 2.00
C ALA A 22 -8.34 -4.11 1.42
N PHE A 23 -9.14 -3.34 2.15
CA PHE A 23 -10.43 -2.83 1.70
C PHE A 23 -10.30 -1.34 1.39
N ALA A 24 -11.11 -0.85 0.47
CA ALA A 24 -11.20 0.57 0.17
C ALA A 24 -11.58 1.39 1.41
N ASP A 25 -10.78 2.42 1.76
CA ASP A 25 -10.87 3.08 3.05
C ASP A 25 -10.71 4.61 2.96
N MET A 26 -11.73 5.33 3.42
CA MET A 26 -11.73 6.80 3.51
C MET A 26 -10.79 7.34 4.60
N GLU A 27 -10.48 6.60 5.64
CA GLU A 27 -9.50 7.05 6.64
C GLU A 27 -8.09 7.09 6.04
N ALA A 28 -7.74 6.09 5.21
CA ALA A 28 -6.51 6.09 4.44
C ALA A 28 -6.47 7.27 3.45
N ALA A 29 -7.60 7.58 2.80
CA ALA A 29 -7.72 8.72 1.89
C ALA A 29 -7.48 10.05 2.62
N LYS A 30 -8.06 10.26 3.79
CA LYS A 30 -7.83 11.46 4.61
C LYS A 30 -6.40 11.58 5.09
N ALA A 31 -5.79 10.47 5.53
CA ALA A 31 -4.39 10.46 5.93
C ALA A 31 -3.46 10.86 4.77
N PHE A 32 -3.73 10.39 3.56
CA PHE A 32 -3.01 10.79 2.36
C PHE A 32 -3.16 12.29 2.05
N LEU A 33 -4.38 12.82 2.14
CA LEU A 33 -4.61 14.26 1.96
C LEU A 33 -3.82 15.09 2.98
N ASP A 34 -3.74 14.65 4.23
CA ASP A 34 -3.03 15.37 5.29
C ASP A 34 -1.52 15.33 5.11
N SER A 35 -0.95 14.20 4.65
CA SER A 35 0.50 14.01 4.55
C SER A 35 1.09 14.53 3.24
N GLU A 36 0.38 14.35 2.11
CA GLU A 36 0.93 14.56 0.79
C GLU A 36 0.35 15.78 0.06
N ILE A 37 -0.91 16.13 0.32
CA ILE A 37 -1.60 17.20 -0.41
C ILE A 37 -1.64 18.51 0.41
N GLY A 38 -2.14 18.46 1.64
CA GLY A 38 -2.26 19.64 2.50
C GLY A 38 -2.91 20.83 1.78
N ASP A 39 -2.25 21.98 1.86
CA ASP A 39 -2.69 23.23 1.23
C ASP A 39 -2.20 23.41 -0.22
N LEU A 40 -1.59 22.39 -0.81
CA LEU A 40 -1.06 22.46 -2.18
C LEU A 40 -2.16 22.38 -3.26
N SER A 41 -3.33 21.87 -2.91
CA SER A 41 -4.47 21.77 -3.83
C SER A 41 -5.24 23.09 -3.92
N ALA A 42 -5.75 23.38 -5.12
CA ALA A 42 -6.70 24.47 -5.32
C ALA A 42 -8.14 24.11 -4.85
N LEU A 43 -8.40 22.84 -4.58
CA LEU A 43 -9.70 22.35 -4.08
C LEU A 43 -9.83 22.62 -2.59
N SER A 44 -11.05 22.89 -2.13
CA SER A 44 -11.35 22.88 -0.70
C SER A 44 -11.17 21.48 -0.11
N ARG A 45 -10.93 21.36 1.18
CA ARG A 45 -10.82 20.06 1.86
C ARG A 45 -12.07 19.18 1.63
N ALA A 46 -13.24 19.77 1.66
CA ALA A 46 -14.50 19.06 1.43
C ALA A 46 -14.58 18.49 0.00
N ASP A 47 -14.11 19.24 -0.99
CA ASP A 47 -14.08 18.80 -2.39
C ASP A 47 -13.03 17.69 -2.60
N GLN A 48 -11.85 17.79 -1.97
CA GLN A 48 -10.82 16.75 -1.99
C GLN A 48 -11.37 15.43 -1.41
N GLU A 49 -12.04 15.48 -0.27
CA GLU A 49 -12.64 14.30 0.36
C GLU A 49 -13.77 13.72 -0.48
N ALA A 50 -14.59 14.55 -1.12
CA ALA A 50 -15.65 14.09 -2.00
C ALA A 50 -15.11 13.39 -3.25
N GLU A 51 -14.01 13.90 -3.82
CA GLU A 51 -13.33 13.26 -4.95
C GLU A 51 -12.75 11.90 -4.57
N LEU A 52 -12.05 11.81 -3.44
CA LEU A 52 -11.51 10.54 -2.96
C LEU A 52 -12.61 9.55 -2.57
N GLN A 53 -13.73 10.01 -2.01
CA GLN A 53 -14.88 9.16 -1.74
C GLN A 53 -15.42 8.52 -3.02
N PHE A 54 -15.47 9.27 -4.12
CA PHE A 54 -15.83 8.70 -5.43
C PHE A 54 -14.90 7.56 -5.82
N PHE A 55 -13.58 7.72 -5.67
CA PHE A 55 -12.62 6.66 -6.00
C PHE A 55 -12.70 5.46 -5.06
N VAL A 56 -12.89 5.68 -3.77
CA VAL A 56 -13.14 4.61 -2.79
C VAL A 56 -14.37 3.79 -3.20
N ASP A 57 -15.48 4.44 -3.54
CA ASP A 57 -16.70 3.75 -3.94
C ASP A 57 -16.55 3.02 -5.28
N ALA A 58 -15.87 3.64 -6.25
CA ALA A 58 -15.61 3.04 -7.56
C ALA A 58 -14.66 1.83 -7.48
N ALA A 59 -13.75 1.79 -6.50
CA ALA A 59 -12.81 0.71 -6.30
C ALA A 59 -13.41 -0.55 -5.67
N LYS A 60 -14.51 -0.44 -4.95
CA LYS A 60 -15.12 -1.57 -4.21
C LYS A 60 -15.27 -2.87 -5.02
N PRO A 61 -15.72 -2.85 -6.30
CA PRO A 61 -15.82 -4.08 -7.09
C PRO A 61 -14.47 -4.71 -7.45
N TYR A 62 -13.37 -3.99 -7.24
CA TYR A 62 -12.01 -4.35 -7.65
C TYR A 62 -11.08 -4.61 -6.46
N GLU A 63 -11.58 -4.55 -5.24
CA GLU A 63 -10.81 -4.84 -4.03
C GLU A 63 -10.13 -6.21 -4.11
N GLY A 64 -8.87 -6.27 -3.71
CA GLY A 64 -8.06 -7.49 -3.79
C GLY A 64 -7.43 -7.77 -5.16
N MET A 65 -7.71 -6.96 -6.18
CA MET A 65 -7.00 -7.03 -7.46
C MET A 65 -5.55 -6.59 -7.32
N SER A 66 -4.70 -7.06 -8.25
CA SER A 66 -3.31 -6.62 -8.38
C SER A 66 -3.07 -6.13 -9.79
N ILE A 67 -2.34 -5.02 -9.90
CA ILE A 67 -1.81 -4.50 -11.17
C ILE A 67 -0.30 -4.34 -11.06
N ASN A 68 0.40 -4.59 -12.17
CA ASN A 68 1.84 -4.41 -12.27
C ASN A 68 2.12 -3.23 -13.18
N VAL A 69 3.02 -2.37 -12.73
CA VAL A 69 3.52 -1.21 -13.47
C VAL A 69 5.01 -1.37 -13.59
N VAL A 70 5.56 -1.09 -14.77
CA VAL A 70 7.00 -1.04 -15.03
C VAL A 70 7.34 0.34 -15.52
N SER A 71 8.34 0.97 -14.93
CA SER A 71 8.80 2.31 -15.27
C SER A 71 10.31 2.39 -15.20
N GLU A 72 10.88 3.40 -15.85
CA GLU A 72 12.28 3.75 -15.70
C GLU A 72 12.61 4.29 -14.30
N THR A 73 13.85 4.14 -13.86
CA THR A 73 14.31 4.60 -12.56
C THR A 73 14.64 6.09 -12.60
N ILE A 74 13.64 6.93 -12.37
CA ILE A 74 13.77 8.40 -12.18
C ILE A 74 13.09 8.84 -10.89
N GLY A 75 13.38 10.07 -10.44
CA GLY A 75 12.86 10.60 -9.17
C GLY A 75 11.34 10.57 -9.07
N THR A 76 10.63 10.89 -10.17
CA THR A 76 9.16 10.88 -10.22
C THR A 76 8.62 9.46 -10.02
N HIS A 77 9.13 8.48 -10.77
CA HIS A 77 8.68 7.09 -10.65
C HIS A 77 9.09 6.46 -9.31
N THR A 78 10.19 6.93 -8.70
CA THR A 78 10.54 6.52 -7.33
C THR A 78 9.48 7.00 -6.33
N TYR A 79 9.00 8.26 -6.46
CA TYR A 79 7.90 8.77 -5.63
C TYR A 79 6.59 7.98 -5.87
N GLU A 80 6.26 7.70 -7.12
CA GLU A 80 5.09 6.90 -7.48
C GLU A 80 5.14 5.49 -6.84
N SER A 81 6.29 4.82 -6.91
CA SER A 81 6.42 3.46 -6.38
C SER A 81 6.47 3.42 -4.85
N THR A 82 7.04 4.43 -4.19
CA THR A 82 7.27 4.42 -2.74
C THR A 82 6.18 5.14 -1.93
N VAL A 83 5.46 6.08 -2.54
CA VAL A 83 4.43 6.88 -1.89
C VAL A 83 3.05 6.66 -2.50
N LEU A 84 2.90 6.86 -3.82
CA LEU A 84 1.58 6.83 -4.46
C LEU A 84 1.01 5.42 -4.57
N ALA A 85 1.81 4.41 -4.93
CA ALA A 85 1.34 3.03 -5.05
C ALA A 85 0.86 2.45 -3.70
N PRO A 86 1.61 2.59 -2.59
CA PRO A 86 1.10 2.21 -1.27
C PRO A 86 -0.14 2.98 -0.82
N ALA A 87 -0.21 4.28 -1.09
CA ALA A 87 -1.39 5.10 -0.78
C ALA A 87 -2.61 4.64 -1.60
N PHE A 88 -2.43 4.38 -2.88
CA PHE A 88 -3.49 3.86 -3.76
C PHE A 88 -4.02 2.51 -3.25
N GLU A 89 -3.14 1.59 -2.85
CA GLU A 89 -3.56 0.31 -2.26
C GLU A 89 -4.35 0.51 -0.97
N ALA A 90 -3.87 1.37 -0.07
CA ALA A 90 -4.56 1.67 1.20
C ALA A 90 -5.93 2.31 0.99
N ILE A 91 -6.09 3.18 -0.03
CA ILE A 91 -7.33 3.89 -0.32
C ILE A 91 -8.33 3.00 -1.07
N THR A 92 -7.85 2.16 -2.01
CA THR A 92 -8.72 1.44 -2.96
C THR A 92 -8.84 -0.06 -2.70
N GLY A 93 -7.95 -0.64 -1.90
CA GLY A 93 -7.83 -2.10 -1.75
C GLY A 93 -7.25 -2.81 -2.98
N ILE A 94 -6.73 -2.08 -3.96
CA ILE A 94 -6.12 -2.61 -5.19
C ILE A 94 -4.60 -2.52 -5.04
N LYS A 95 -3.92 -3.66 -5.09
CA LYS A 95 -2.46 -3.69 -5.00
C LYS A 95 -1.80 -3.19 -6.28
N VAL A 96 -0.80 -2.31 -6.14
CA VAL A 96 0.08 -1.89 -7.22
C VAL A 96 1.50 -2.37 -6.94
N THR A 97 2.02 -3.23 -7.80
CA THR A 97 3.44 -3.56 -7.83
C THR A 97 4.09 -2.67 -8.88
N HIS A 98 4.96 -1.76 -8.46
CA HIS A 98 5.62 -0.81 -9.35
C HIS A 98 7.11 -1.12 -9.41
N ASP A 99 7.53 -1.79 -10.49
CA ASP A 99 8.91 -2.18 -10.73
C ASP A 99 9.66 -1.05 -11.45
N LEU A 100 10.78 -0.64 -10.87
CA LEU A 100 11.67 0.37 -11.44
C LEU A 100 12.87 -0.31 -12.08
N ILE A 101 13.05 -0.13 -13.39
CA ILE A 101 14.11 -0.74 -14.19
C ILE A 101 14.94 0.33 -14.92
N GLY A 102 16.01 -0.07 -15.56
CA GLY A 102 16.82 0.83 -16.38
C GLY A 102 16.04 1.32 -17.62
N GLU A 103 16.29 2.56 -18.05
CA GLU A 103 15.60 3.17 -19.22
C GLU A 103 15.67 2.28 -20.47
N GLY A 104 16.82 1.62 -20.73
CA GLY A 104 16.99 0.73 -21.87
C GLY A 104 16.17 -0.54 -21.83
N ASP A 105 15.76 -0.97 -20.62
CA ASP A 105 15.03 -2.23 -20.42
C ASP A 105 13.50 -2.05 -20.51
N VAL A 106 13.02 -0.80 -20.51
CA VAL A 106 11.57 -0.48 -20.60
C VAL A 106 11.02 -0.71 -22.02
N VAL A 107 11.88 -0.61 -23.04
CA VAL A 107 11.49 -0.63 -24.47
C VAL A 107 11.67 -2.01 -25.13
N GLU A 108 12.12 -3.03 -24.42
CA GLU A 108 12.22 -4.42 -24.89
C GLU A 108 10.99 -5.25 -24.51
#